data_e759c94291a3bfb63742be3703e49f0a
#
_entry.id   e759c94291a3bfb63742be3703e49f0a
#
_cell.length_a   1.000
_cell.length_b   1.000
_cell.length_c   1.000
_cell.angle_alpha   90.00
_cell.angle_beta   90.00
_cell.angle_gamma   90.00
#
_symmetry.space_group_name_H-M   'P 1'
#
loop_
_entity.id
_entity.type
_entity.pdbx_description
1 polymer ?
#
loop_
_entity_poly.entity_id
_entity_poly.type
_entity_poly.pdbx_seq_one_letter_code
_entity_poly.pdbx_strand_id
1 'polypeptide(L)'
;TPLYSSAASDVYKRQEYLDDETFAAMLAEAQKYIGYPYVWGGSSPATSFDCSGYVSWVINHSGWNVGRLGAQGLYNICTPTSSPKPGDLVFFKGTYDTPGVSHCGIYVGDGKMLHCGDPIGYANLNTSYWQSHFYAYGRLP
;
A
#
# COMPACT_ATOMS: atom_id res chain seq x y z
N THR A 1 -17.98 -31.75 -13.54
CA THR A 1 -16.64 -31.23 -13.24
C THR A 1 -15.83 -32.29 -12.54
N PRO A 2 -14.62 -32.63 -13.00
CA PRO A 2 -13.77 -33.57 -12.32
C PRO A 2 -13.46 -33.14 -10.88
N LEU A 3 -13.40 -34.09 -9.95
CA LEU A 3 -13.17 -33.80 -8.54
C LEU A 3 -11.85 -33.06 -8.32
N TYR A 4 -10.80 -33.42 -9.02
CA TYR A 4 -9.50 -32.77 -8.85
C TYR A 4 -9.53 -31.30 -9.33
N SER A 5 -10.29 -31.01 -10.37
CA SER A 5 -10.47 -29.63 -10.85
C SER A 5 -11.23 -28.80 -9.81
N SER A 6 -12.24 -29.37 -9.18
CA SER A 6 -12.98 -28.72 -8.11
C SER A 6 -12.08 -28.43 -6.93
N ALA A 7 -11.24 -29.37 -6.52
CA ALA A 7 -10.31 -29.19 -5.41
C ALA A 7 -9.27 -28.10 -5.73
N ALA A 8 -8.72 -28.09 -6.93
CA ALA A 8 -7.78 -27.05 -7.36
C ALA A 8 -8.47 -25.67 -7.39
N SER A 9 -9.69 -25.60 -7.88
CA SER A 9 -10.47 -24.38 -7.91
C SER A 9 -10.77 -23.87 -6.50
N ASP A 10 -11.06 -24.76 -5.54
CA ASP A 10 -11.31 -24.40 -4.14
C ASP A 10 -10.06 -23.86 -3.47
N VAL A 11 -8.88 -24.42 -3.76
CA VAL A 11 -7.61 -23.91 -3.24
C VAL A 11 -7.35 -22.50 -3.77
N TYR A 12 -7.54 -22.26 -5.06
CA TYR A 12 -7.39 -20.94 -5.66
C TYR A 12 -8.38 -19.94 -5.04
N LYS A 13 -9.64 -20.31 -4.92
CA LYS A 13 -10.66 -19.45 -4.32
C LYS A 13 -10.35 -19.12 -2.86
N ARG A 14 -9.82 -20.08 -2.11
CA ARG A 14 -9.42 -19.85 -0.72
C ARG A 14 -8.28 -18.84 -0.63
N GLN A 15 -7.28 -18.94 -1.52
CA GLN A 15 -6.17 -18.03 -1.55
C GLN A 15 -6.61 -16.61 -1.96
N GLU A 16 -7.46 -16.50 -2.98
CA GLU A 16 -8.05 -15.23 -3.36
C GLU A 16 -8.86 -14.63 -2.23
N TYR A 17 -9.64 -15.45 -1.52
CA TYR A 17 -10.45 -15.00 -0.40
C TYR A 17 -9.58 -14.45 0.74
N LEU A 18 -8.48 -15.13 1.09
CA LEU A 18 -7.56 -14.66 2.13
C LEU A 18 -6.89 -13.34 1.72
N ASP A 19 -6.45 -13.22 0.47
CA ASP A 19 -5.87 -11.98 -0.07
C ASP A 19 -6.90 -10.85 -0.05
N ASP A 20 -8.14 -11.13 -0.47
CA ASP A 20 -9.23 -10.17 -0.46
C ASP A 20 -9.60 -9.76 0.96
N GLU A 21 -9.61 -10.70 1.89
CA GLU A 21 -9.88 -10.45 3.30
C GLU A 21 -8.79 -9.56 3.93
N THR A 22 -7.54 -9.86 3.62
CA THR A 22 -6.40 -9.06 4.07
C THR A 22 -6.48 -7.65 3.51
N PHE A 23 -6.75 -7.52 2.22
CA PHE A 23 -6.93 -6.22 1.61
C PHE A 23 -8.11 -5.46 2.21
N ALA A 24 -9.24 -6.14 2.45
CA ALA A 24 -10.41 -5.51 3.06
C ALA A 24 -10.08 -4.94 4.44
N ALA A 25 -9.28 -5.66 5.23
CA ALA A 25 -8.83 -5.19 6.54
C ALA A 25 -7.90 -3.98 6.42
N MET A 26 -6.95 -4.02 5.48
CA MET A 26 -6.07 -2.88 5.20
C MET A 26 -6.87 -1.66 4.77
N LEU A 27 -7.81 -1.85 3.85
CA LEU A 27 -8.62 -0.76 3.32
C LEU A 27 -9.50 -0.14 4.41
N ALA A 28 -10.13 -0.97 5.23
CA ALA A 28 -10.96 -0.49 6.34
C ALA A 28 -10.13 0.36 7.33
N GLU A 29 -8.92 -0.07 7.66
CA GLU A 29 -8.03 0.70 8.53
C GLU A 29 -7.57 1.99 7.84
N ALA A 30 -7.15 1.90 6.59
CA ALA A 30 -6.66 3.04 5.83
C ALA A 30 -7.73 4.13 5.65
N GLN A 31 -8.97 3.74 5.42
CA GLN A 31 -10.09 4.68 5.19
C GLN A 31 -10.46 5.49 6.42
N LYS A 32 -10.12 5.03 7.62
CA LYS A 32 -10.41 5.76 8.86
C LYS A 32 -9.78 7.15 8.89
N TYR A 33 -8.69 7.34 8.16
CA TYR A 33 -7.87 8.55 8.24
C TYR A 33 -7.96 9.44 7.01
N ILE A 34 -8.85 9.13 6.07
CA ILE A 34 -9.08 9.99 4.89
C ILE A 34 -9.45 11.40 5.38
N GLY A 35 -8.77 12.38 4.80
CA GLY A 35 -8.94 13.79 5.18
C GLY A 35 -7.95 14.29 6.22
N TYR A 36 -7.16 13.42 6.84
CA TYR A 36 -6.11 13.84 7.77
C TYR A 36 -5.01 14.60 7.01
N PRO A 37 -4.45 15.66 7.61
CA PRO A 37 -3.40 16.43 6.94
C PRO A 37 -2.08 15.69 6.90
N TYR A 38 -1.22 16.06 5.94
CA TYR A 38 0.15 15.59 5.90
C TYR A 38 0.96 16.29 7.00
N VAL A 39 1.67 15.51 7.82
CA VAL A 39 2.56 16.03 8.86
C VAL A 39 3.91 15.32 8.74
N TRP A 40 4.95 16.05 8.44
CA TRP A 40 6.31 15.51 8.31
C TRP A 40 6.71 14.78 9.59
N GLY A 41 7.16 13.52 9.44
CA GLY A 41 7.53 12.67 10.57
C GLY A 41 6.34 12.09 11.33
N GLY A 42 5.11 12.40 10.94
CA GLY A 42 3.91 11.89 11.61
C GLY A 42 3.76 10.38 11.44
N SER A 43 3.34 9.69 12.50
CA SER A 43 3.31 8.23 12.52
C SER A 43 2.13 7.65 13.29
N SER A 44 1.17 8.47 13.75
CA SER A 44 0.01 8.00 14.50
C SER A 44 -1.19 8.91 14.27
N PRO A 45 -2.42 8.44 14.55
CA PRO A 45 -3.61 9.29 14.44
C PRO A 45 -3.54 10.55 15.32
N ALA A 46 -2.84 10.47 16.45
CA ALA A 46 -2.72 11.60 17.38
C ALA A 46 -1.88 12.76 16.80
N THR A 47 -0.90 12.42 15.94
CA THR A 47 -0.01 13.41 15.32
C THR A 47 -0.34 13.68 13.86
N SER A 48 -1.25 12.90 13.26
CA SER A 48 -1.38 12.68 11.83
C SER A 48 -0.14 11.98 11.26
N PHE A 49 0.04 11.96 9.95
CA PHE A 49 0.98 11.06 9.28
C PHE A 49 1.77 11.77 8.19
N ASP A 50 2.97 11.25 7.91
CA ASP A 50 3.58 11.41 6.60
C ASP A 50 3.27 10.17 5.73
N CYS A 51 3.86 10.08 4.52
CA CYS A 51 3.51 9.02 3.57
C CYS A 51 3.82 7.62 4.11
N SER A 52 5.02 7.43 4.61
CA SER A 52 5.47 6.14 5.13
C SER A 52 4.93 5.85 6.53
N GLY A 53 4.70 6.88 7.34
CA GLY A 53 4.03 6.75 8.63
C GLY A 53 2.63 6.23 8.50
N TYR A 54 1.89 6.73 7.52
CA TYR A 54 0.54 6.25 7.22
C TYR A 54 0.53 4.78 6.80
N VAL A 55 1.36 4.41 5.83
CA VAL A 55 1.44 3.01 5.37
C VAL A 55 1.90 2.09 6.50
N SER A 56 2.93 2.47 7.25
CA SER A 56 3.40 1.67 8.40
C SER A 56 2.30 1.44 9.42
N TRP A 57 1.56 2.48 9.77
CA TRP A 57 0.44 2.36 10.70
C TRP A 57 -0.60 1.38 10.20
N VAL A 58 -1.04 1.53 8.95
CA VAL A 58 -2.09 0.68 8.36
C VAL A 58 -1.67 -0.78 8.37
N ILE A 59 -0.46 -1.11 7.89
CA ILE A 59 -0.02 -2.50 7.80
C ILE A 59 0.20 -3.11 9.19
N ASN A 60 0.74 -2.35 10.14
CA ASN A 60 0.93 -2.84 11.51
C ASN A 60 -0.41 -3.09 12.25
N HIS A 61 -1.50 -2.50 11.78
CA HIS A 61 -2.84 -2.73 12.30
C HIS A 61 -3.66 -3.67 11.41
N SER A 62 -3.01 -4.33 10.47
CA SER A 62 -3.66 -5.23 9.50
C SER A 62 -2.98 -6.60 9.41
N GLY A 63 -2.22 -6.98 10.44
CA GLY A 63 -1.61 -8.30 10.55
C GLY A 63 -0.10 -8.34 10.39
N TRP A 64 0.54 -7.23 10.05
CA TRP A 64 2.01 -7.13 10.01
C TRP A 64 2.56 -6.53 11.28
N ASN A 65 3.82 -6.78 11.55
CA ASN A 65 4.53 -6.23 12.70
C ASN A 65 5.95 -5.83 12.26
N VAL A 66 6.03 -4.72 11.57
CA VAL A 66 7.28 -4.25 10.95
C VAL A 66 7.79 -2.94 11.58
N GLY A 67 7.05 -2.39 12.52
CA GLY A 67 7.38 -1.12 13.16
C GLY A 67 7.20 0.08 12.25
N ARG A 68 7.76 1.22 12.66
CA ARG A 68 7.72 2.46 11.89
C ARG A 68 8.88 2.45 10.89
N LEU A 69 8.56 2.35 9.60
CA LEU A 69 9.53 2.37 8.51
C LEU A 69 9.36 3.64 7.68
N GLY A 70 10.44 4.09 7.06
CA GLY A 70 10.38 5.09 6.00
C GLY A 70 10.00 4.44 4.67
N ALA A 71 9.82 5.24 3.62
CA ALA A 71 9.42 4.74 2.31
C ALA A 71 10.45 3.74 1.74
N GLN A 72 11.74 4.03 1.87
CA GLN A 72 12.80 3.10 1.45
C GLN A 72 12.76 1.81 2.26
N GLY A 73 12.55 1.88 3.57
CA GLY A 73 12.46 0.70 4.43
C GLY A 73 11.26 -0.18 4.08
N LEU A 74 10.12 0.43 3.78
CA LEU A 74 8.95 -0.30 3.29
C LEU A 74 9.23 -1.00 1.96
N TYR A 75 9.90 -0.32 1.03
CA TYR A 75 10.31 -0.95 -0.22
C TYR A 75 11.22 -2.16 0.04
N ASN A 76 12.15 -2.03 0.96
CA ASN A 76 13.15 -3.07 1.25
C ASN A 76 12.52 -4.36 1.80
N ILE A 77 11.39 -4.29 2.51
CA ILE A 77 10.71 -5.48 3.02
C ILE A 77 9.78 -6.13 1.99
N CYS A 78 9.49 -5.45 0.89
CA CYS A 78 8.60 -5.95 -0.16
C CYS A 78 9.35 -6.79 -1.19
N THR A 79 8.62 -7.69 -1.85
CA THR A 79 9.06 -8.35 -3.07
C THR A 79 8.53 -7.56 -4.25
N PRO A 80 9.39 -7.07 -5.16
CA PRO A 80 8.92 -6.34 -6.34
C PRO A 80 7.98 -7.17 -7.20
N THR A 81 6.96 -6.53 -7.76
CA THR A 81 6.01 -7.18 -8.66
C THR A 81 5.68 -6.27 -9.84
N SER A 82 5.50 -6.86 -11.02
CA SER A 82 5.00 -6.16 -12.21
C SER A 82 3.50 -6.34 -12.41
N SER A 83 2.85 -7.14 -11.56
CA SER A 83 1.42 -7.44 -11.63
C SER A 83 0.77 -7.10 -10.29
N PRO A 84 0.59 -5.81 -9.98
CA PRO A 84 0.10 -5.41 -8.66
C PRO A 84 -1.33 -5.89 -8.44
N LYS A 85 -1.60 -6.27 -7.19
CA LYS A 85 -2.94 -6.57 -6.68
C LYS A 85 -3.32 -5.55 -5.63
N PRO A 86 -4.62 -5.31 -5.41
CA PRO A 86 -5.03 -4.48 -4.28
C PRO A 86 -4.40 -4.95 -2.98
N GLY A 87 -3.81 -4.02 -2.23
CA GLY A 87 -3.06 -4.30 -1.01
C GLY A 87 -1.55 -4.31 -1.20
N ASP A 88 -1.05 -4.42 -2.43
CA ASP A 88 0.36 -4.18 -2.72
C ASP A 88 0.69 -2.70 -2.49
N LEU A 89 1.97 -2.41 -2.28
CA LEU A 89 2.42 -1.03 -2.12
C LEU A 89 2.95 -0.49 -3.44
N VAL A 90 2.82 0.81 -3.64
CA VAL A 90 3.37 1.52 -4.78
C VAL A 90 4.41 2.52 -4.29
N PHE A 91 5.55 2.60 -4.98
CA PHE A 91 6.72 3.37 -4.57
C PHE A 91 7.14 4.35 -5.65
N PHE A 92 7.61 5.51 -5.20
CA PHE A 92 8.01 6.62 -6.07
C PHE A 92 9.37 7.15 -5.64
N LYS A 93 10.07 7.78 -6.58
CA LYS A 93 11.34 8.48 -6.36
C LYS A 93 11.22 9.93 -6.79
N GLY A 94 12.01 10.79 -6.18
CA GLY A 94 12.13 12.17 -6.59
C GLY A 94 10.92 13.05 -6.31
N THR A 95 10.01 12.63 -5.45
CA THR A 95 8.88 13.46 -5.04
C THR A 95 9.32 14.59 -4.10
N TYR A 96 10.46 14.42 -3.46
CA TYR A 96 11.21 15.48 -2.79
C TYR A 96 12.69 15.10 -2.80
N ASP A 97 13.56 16.01 -2.38
CA ASP A 97 15.01 15.84 -2.44
C ASP A 97 15.50 14.88 -1.38
N THR A 98 15.57 13.60 -1.75
CA THR A 98 16.09 12.52 -0.90
C THR A 98 16.62 11.39 -1.78
N PRO A 99 17.69 10.69 -1.38
CA PRO A 99 18.13 9.50 -2.09
C PRO A 99 17.11 8.38 -1.95
N GLY A 100 16.95 7.58 -3.02
CA GLY A 100 16.12 6.39 -3.01
C GLY A 100 14.62 6.68 -3.05
N VAL A 101 13.83 5.78 -2.49
CA VAL A 101 12.37 5.88 -2.48
C VAL A 101 11.91 7.01 -1.57
N SER A 102 11.13 7.92 -2.12
CA SER A 102 10.71 9.15 -1.44
C SER A 102 9.24 9.15 -1.04
N HIS A 103 8.40 8.32 -1.66
CA HIS A 103 6.96 8.30 -1.39
C HIS A 103 6.41 6.90 -1.60
N CYS A 104 5.32 6.59 -0.91
CA CYS A 104 4.63 5.32 -1.05
C CYS A 104 3.13 5.48 -0.81
N GLY A 105 2.38 4.51 -1.32
CA GLY A 105 0.94 4.42 -1.12
C GLY A 105 0.49 2.96 -1.18
N ILE A 106 -0.78 2.75 -0.92
CA ILE A 106 -1.42 1.43 -0.98
C ILE A 106 -2.17 1.36 -2.30
N TYR A 107 -1.80 0.38 -3.14
CA TYR A 107 -2.51 0.15 -4.40
C TYR A 107 -3.90 -0.42 -4.09
N VAL A 108 -4.94 0.20 -4.62
CA VAL A 108 -6.32 -0.21 -4.35
C VAL A 108 -7.03 -0.78 -5.59
N GLY A 109 -6.30 -0.97 -6.69
CA GLY A 109 -6.85 -1.45 -7.96
C GLY A 109 -7.27 -0.31 -8.87
N ASP A 110 -7.59 -0.64 -10.11
CA ASP A 110 -8.08 0.29 -11.14
C ASP A 110 -7.19 1.51 -11.37
N GLY A 111 -5.86 1.33 -11.21
CA GLY A 111 -4.91 2.42 -11.41
C GLY A 111 -4.95 3.49 -10.33
N LYS A 112 -5.40 3.16 -9.13
CA LYS A 112 -5.52 4.11 -8.01
C LYS A 112 -4.74 3.65 -6.79
N MET A 113 -4.32 4.61 -5.99
CA MET A 113 -3.74 4.36 -4.67
C MET A 113 -4.45 5.16 -3.60
N LEU A 114 -4.40 4.66 -2.37
CA LEU A 114 -4.74 5.41 -1.17
C LEU A 114 -3.43 5.75 -0.47
N HIS A 115 -3.18 7.04 -0.25
CA HIS A 115 -1.89 7.50 0.26
C HIS A 115 -2.03 8.74 1.13
N CYS A 116 -0.98 9.02 1.89
CA CYS A 116 -0.88 10.28 2.61
C CYS A 116 -0.29 11.34 1.69
N GLY A 117 -1.19 11.97 0.93
CA GLY A 117 -0.97 13.26 0.33
C GLY A 117 -1.32 14.34 1.34
N ASP A 118 -1.79 15.47 0.91
CA ASP A 118 -2.27 16.52 1.80
C ASP A 118 -3.63 17.02 1.30
N PRO A 119 -4.72 16.43 1.76
CA PRO A 119 -4.86 15.42 2.82
C PRO A 119 -4.72 13.97 2.32
N ILE A 120 -4.79 13.02 3.26
CA ILE A 120 -4.91 11.59 2.94
C ILE A 120 -6.13 11.38 2.06
N GLY A 121 -5.95 10.65 0.97
CA GLY A 121 -7.02 10.33 0.03
C GLY A 121 -6.56 9.46 -1.11
N TYR A 122 -7.47 9.22 -2.05
CA TYR A 122 -7.20 8.46 -3.25
C TYR A 122 -6.51 9.32 -4.31
N ALA A 123 -5.64 8.71 -5.08
CA ALA A 123 -4.98 9.36 -6.23
C ALA A 123 -5.00 8.44 -7.44
N ASN A 124 -5.18 9.04 -8.62
CA ASN A 124 -5.08 8.34 -9.90
C ASN A 124 -3.62 8.23 -10.30
N LEU A 125 -3.14 6.99 -10.43
CA LEU A 125 -1.74 6.71 -10.80
C LEU A 125 -1.45 7.03 -12.27
N ASN A 126 -2.46 7.17 -13.10
CA ASN A 126 -2.30 7.44 -14.54
C ASN A 126 -2.18 8.93 -14.88
N THR A 127 -1.71 9.73 -13.94
CA THR A 127 -1.36 11.12 -14.16
C THR A 127 0.11 11.25 -14.53
N SER A 128 0.47 12.33 -15.23
CA SER A 128 1.86 12.56 -15.62
C SER A 128 2.80 12.68 -14.42
N TYR A 129 2.33 13.30 -13.33
CA TYR A 129 3.13 13.45 -12.11
C TYR A 129 3.50 12.08 -11.53
N TRP A 130 2.52 11.22 -11.26
CA TRP A 130 2.79 9.91 -10.66
C TRP A 130 3.54 8.99 -11.60
N GLN A 131 3.26 9.05 -12.91
CA GLN A 131 3.98 8.25 -13.90
C GLN A 131 5.46 8.64 -13.98
N SER A 132 5.77 9.94 -13.91
CA SER A 132 7.16 10.42 -14.00
C SER A 132 7.98 10.07 -12.73
N HIS A 133 7.33 9.87 -11.59
CA HIS A 133 8.00 9.53 -10.33
C HIS A 133 7.89 8.05 -9.98
N PHE A 134 7.13 7.28 -10.71
CA PHE A 134 6.92 5.85 -10.44
C PHE A 134 8.24 5.09 -10.43
N TYR A 135 8.43 4.26 -9.41
CA TYR A 135 9.60 3.40 -9.29
C TYR A 135 9.23 1.93 -9.35
N ALA A 136 8.34 1.46 -8.48
CA ALA A 136 8.02 0.03 -8.39
C ALA A 136 6.71 -0.21 -7.64
N TYR A 137 6.12 -1.37 -7.90
CA TYR A 137 5.16 -1.97 -6.98
C TYR A 137 5.88 -3.01 -6.12
N GLY A 138 5.44 -3.18 -4.88
CA GLY A 138 6.01 -4.17 -3.97
C GLY A 138 4.93 -4.94 -3.23
N ARG A 139 5.13 -6.25 -3.11
CA ARG A 139 4.24 -7.13 -2.36
C ARG A 139 4.77 -7.35 -0.97
N LEU A 140 3.92 -7.10 0.04
CA LEU A 140 4.26 -7.34 1.44
C LEU A 140 4.50 -8.82 1.72
N PRO A 141 5.38 -9.14 2.69
CA PRO A 141 5.66 -10.53 3.06
C PRO A 141 4.47 -11.27 3.64
#